data_80e0e5ef55ef81fde38ec984e01ba69e
#
_entry.id   80e0e5ef55ef81fde38ec984e01ba69e
#
_cell.length_a   1.000
_cell.length_b   1.000
_cell.length_c   1.000
_cell.angle_alpha   90.00
_cell.angle_beta   90.00
_cell.angle_gamma   90.00
#
_symmetry.space_group_name_H-M   'P 1'
#
loop_
_entity.id
_entity.type
_entity.pdbx_description
1 polymer ?
#
loop_
_entity_poly.entity_id
_entity_poly.type
_entity_poly.pdbx_seq_one_letter_code
_entity_poly.pdbx_strand_id
1 'polypeptide(L)'
;MATLPVPVDEIIAKWGPHKHYMTKESAKARASQTPDELVKTHCCFCGLQCGIKLKIKNKKVVGFEPWREFPFNEGRLCPKGVQRYMQDNHPDRLLQPIKRVEGVGFVPIEWEEAYSTVVSEIKRIQEQYGRNAFAMLSGVSLSTEKSYLVGKFARVALKTANLDYNGRLCMVSAGAGNKKAFGMDRSSNSWADLAHAEVIIITGANISECFPVLTYRIWEARDNGAKIIVIDPRVIPLARTADVHLPLRSGTDTALMSTMLKVLIDNDWLDHDFIDNYTSGWEETAKT
;
A
#
# COMPACT_ATOMS: atom_id res chain seq x y z
N MET A 1 4.17 29.18 -8.73
CA MET A 1 4.45 28.66 -7.38
C MET A 1 3.36 29.20 -6.48
N ALA A 2 2.49 28.34 -5.95
CA ALA A 2 1.50 28.77 -4.94
C ALA A 2 2.28 29.11 -3.67
N THR A 3 2.17 30.35 -3.21
CA THR A 3 2.70 30.76 -1.92
C THR A 3 1.98 29.99 -0.83
N LEU A 4 2.72 29.34 0.06
CA LEU A 4 2.13 28.70 1.24
C LEU A 4 1.34 29.75 2.02
N PRO A 5 0.11 29.46 2.46
CA PRO A 5 -0.77 30.44 3.12
C PRO A 5 -0.28 30.88 4.50
N VAL A 6 0.78 30.27 5.03
CA VAL A 6 1.39 30.62 6.33
C VAL A 6 2.91 30.77 6.14
N PRO A 7 3.52 31.86 6.63
CA PRO A 7 4.96 32.04 6.58
C PRO A 7 5.70 30.89 7.29
N VAL A 8 6.83 30.46 6.72
CA VAL A 8 7.65 29.37 7.26
C VAL A 8 8.07 29.62 8.70
N ASP A 9 8.35 30.88 9.04
CA ASP A 9 8.75 31.30 10.39
C ASP A 9 7.64 31.08 11.43
N GLU A 10 6.38 31.26 11.06
CA GLU A 10 5.24 30.98 11.94
C GLU A 10 5.03 29.49 12.14
N ILE A 11 5.29 28.69 11.11
CA ILE A 11 5.27 27.23 11.21
C ILE A 11 6.37 26.74 12.16
N ILE A 12 7.57 27.29 12.02
CA ILE A 12 8.71 26.97 12.89
C ILE A 12 8.44 27.41 14.35
N ALA A 13 7.87 28.59 14.55
CA ALA A 13 7.54 29.08 15.89
C ALA A 13 6.47 28.22 16.57
N LYS A 14 5.51 27.70 15.80
CA LYS A 14 4.38 26.92 16.33
C LYS A 14 4.71 25.45 16.56
N TRP A 15 5.55 24.86 15.68
CA TRP A 15 5.81 23.41 15.66
C TRP A 15 7.26 23.04 15.97
N GLY A 16 8.10 24.02 16.24
CA GLY A 16 9.54 23.89 16.35
C GLY A 16 10.25 23.86 14.99
N PRO A 17 11.57 24.03 14.98
CA PRO A 17 12.32 23.95 13.74
C PRO A 17 12.10 22.58 13.12
N HIS A 18 11.75 22.55 11.84
CA HIS A 18 11.86 21.35 11.04
C HIS A 18 13.34 20.94 11.07
N LYS A 19 13.70 20.09 12.00
CA LYS A 19 15.02 19.46 12.02
C LYS A 19 15.07 18.61 10.77
N HIS A 20 15.77 19.08 9.74
CA HIS A 20 16.16 18.22 8.63
C HIS A 20 16.93 17.05 9.22
N TYR A 21 16.28 15.94 9.28
CA TYR A 21 16.57 14.77 10.10
C TYR A 21 17.91 14.13 9.81
N MET A 22 18.48 14.44 8.66
CA MET A 22 19.86 14.11 8.38
C MET A 22 20.47 15.17 7.47
N THR A 23 21.48 15.83 7.98
CA THR A 23 22.44 16.52 7.10
C THR A 23 23.13 15.48 6.21
N LYS A 24 23.65 15.90 5.06
CA LYS A 24 24.44 15.00 4.19
C LYS A 24 25.59 14.33 4.95
N GLU A 25 26.16 15.05 5.91
CA GLU A 25 27.27 14.58 6.78
C GLU A 25 26.79 13.51 7.75
N SER A 26 25.64 13.70 8.42
CA SER A 26 25.09 12.71 9.35
C SER A 26 24.59 11.46 8.63
N ALA A 27 24.08 11.59 7.40
CA ALA A 27 23.73 10.47 6.55
C ALA A 27 24.96 9.66 6.14
N LYS A 28 26.04 10.34 5.71
CA LYS A 28 27.33 9.69 5.41
C LYS A 28 27.92 9.00 6.63
N ALA A 29 27.93 9.67 7.78
CA ALA A 29 28.47 9.11 9.02
C ALA A 29 27.71 7.84 9.44
N ARG A 30 26.39 7.81 9.31
CA ARG A 30 25.59 6.61 9.60
C ARG A 30 25.78 5.50 8.56
N ALA A 31 25.83 5.85 7.28
CA ALA A 31 26.00 4.87 6.20
C ALA A 31 27.41 4.23 6.22
N SER A 32 28.42 4.94 6.72
CA SER A 32 29.82 4.46 6.81
C SER A 32 30.10 3.60 8.06
N GLN A 33 29.17 3.53 9.02
CA GLN A 33 29.37 2.70 10.21
C GLN A 33 29.36 1.22 9.85
N THR A 34 30.42 0.50 10.25
CA THR A 34 30.44 -0.96 10.18
C THR A 34 29.35 -1.50 11.10
N PRO A 35 28.38 -2.28 10.60
CA PRO A 35 27.33 -2.84 11.40
C PRO A 35 27.86 -3.97 12.31
N ASP A 36 27.19 -4.19 13.44
CA ASP A 36 27.39 -5.36 14.27
C ASP A 36 26.70 -6.58 13.65
N GLU A 37 25.59 -6.33 12.95
CA GLU A 37 24.75 -7.36 12.33
C GLU A 37 24.05 -6.83 11.09
N LEU A 38 23.79 -7.73 10.14
CA LEU A 38 22.93 -7.52 8.96
C LEU A 38 21.67 -8.38 9.09
N VAL A 39 20.52 -7.73 9.24
CA VAL A 39 19.23 -8.42 9.37
C VAL A 39 18.47 -8.38 8.06
N LYS A 40 18.19 -9.55 7.50
CA LYS A 40 17.33 -9.70 6.33
C LYS A 40 15.86 -9.50 6.71
N THR A 41 15.15 -8.62 6.01
CA THR A 41 13.75 -8.32 6.25
C THR A 41 13.08 -7.80 4.98
N HIS A 42 11.81 -7.42 5.08
CA HIS A 42 11.07 -6.82 3.99
C HIS A 42 10.84 -5.33 4.22
N CYS A 43 10.76 -4.56 3.13
CA CYS A 43 10.31 -3.19 3.17
C CYS A 43 8.81 -3.15 3.52
N CYS A 44 8.43 -2.25 4.43
CA CYS A 44 7.06 -2.17 4.97
C CYS A 44 6.15 -1.16 4.24
N PHE A 45 6.64 -0.45 3.23
CA PHE A 45 5.88 0.68 2.66
C PHE A 45 4.76 0.30 1.70
N CYS A 46 4.91 -0.78 0.96
CA CYS A 46 3.87 -1.21 0.02
C CYS A 46 3.82 -2.73 -0.11
N GLY A 47 2.80 -3.22 -0.80
CA GLY A 47 2.53 -4.66 -0.98
C GLY A 47 3.59 -5.43 -1.78
N LEU A 48 4.56 -4.76 -2.40
CA LEU A 48 5.67 -5.44 -3.07
C LEU A 48 6.62 -6.16 -2.11
N GLN A 49 6.72 -5.68 -0.85
CA GLN A 49 7.54 -6.31 0.19
C GLN A 49 8.99 -6.59 -0.26
N CYS A 50 9.63 -5.61 -0.91
CA CYS A 50 11.00 -5.73 -1.39
C CYS A 50 11.94 -6.20 -0.28
N GLY A 51 12.80 -7.18 -0.59
CA GLY A 51 13.82 -7.67 0.33
C GLY A 51 14.90 -6.63 0.56
N ILE A 52 15.29 -6.43 1.82
CA ILE A 52 16.29 -5.47 2.29
C ILE A 52 17.11 -6.08 3.41
N LYS A 53 18.40 -5.75 3.48
CA LYS A 53 19.27 -6.06 4.63
C LYS A 53 19.43 -4.78 5.46
N LEU A 54 18.96 -4.77 6.70
CA LEU A 54 19.14 -3.65 7.61
C LEU A 54 20.48 -3.77 8.33
N LYS A 55 21.21 -2.66 8.40
CA LYS A 55 22.45 -2.53 9.19
C LYS A 55 22.07 -2.21 10.62
N ILE A 56 22.44 -3.08 11.54
CA ILE A 56 22.23 -2.88 12.97
C ILE A 56 23.55 -2.53 13.63
N LYS A 57 23.57 -1.50 14.46
CA LYS A 57 24.67 -1.13 15.34
C LYS A 57 24.14 -0.70 16.70
N ASN A 58 24.67 -1.30 17.78
CA ASN A 58 24.22 -1.01 19.14
C ASN A 58 22.68 -1.13 19.28
N LYS A 59 22.09 -2.17 18.71
CA LYS A 59 20.63 -2.43 18.67
C LYS A 59 19.80 -1.34 17.96
N LYS A 60 20.43 -0.49 17.16
CA LYS A 60 19.75 0.53 16.35
C LYS A 60 19.95 0.28 14.87
N VAL A 61 18.91 0.55 14.08
CA VAL A 61 19.03 0.53 12.62
C VAL A 61 19.80 1.77 12.17
N VAL A 62 20.96 1.58 11.56
CA VAL A 62 21.84 2.68 11.14
C VAL A 62 21.96 2.84 9.63
N GLY A 63 21.43 1.90 8.86
CA GLY A 63 21.49 1.93 7.41
C GLY A 63 20.87 0.69 6.78
N PHE A 64 21.13 0.50 5.52
CA PHE A 64 20.69 -0.67 4.78
C PHE A 64 21.72 -1.13 3.76
N GLU A 65 21.55 -2.36 3.27
CA GLU A 65 22.21 -2.90 2.09
C GLU A 65 21.21 -3.54 1.14
N PRO A 66 21.48 -3.53 -0.17
CA PRO A 66 20.70 -4.29 -1.13
C PRO A 66 20.76 -5.80 -0.83
N TRP A 67 19.59 -6.45 -0.88
CA TRP A 67 19.55 -7.91 -0.83
C TRP A 67 19.41 -8.45 -2.26
N ARG A 68 20.55 -8.66 -2.93
CA ARG A 68 20.61 -9.01 -4.36
C ARG A 68 20.03 -10.41 -4.66
N GLU A 69 20.14 -11.31 -3.68
CA GLU A 69 19.67 -12.70 -3.80
C GLU A 69 18.15 -12.82 -3.54
N PHE A 70 17.47 -11.72 -3.19
CA PHE A 70 16.02 -11.75 -3.02
C PHE A 70 15.34 -11.78 -4.39
N PRO A 71 14.50 -12.81 -4.69
CA PRO A 71 14.11 -13.15 -6.06
C PRO A 71 13.23 -12.10 -6.75
N PHE A 72 12.52 -11.27 -5.98
CA PHE A 72 11.61 -10.29 -6.56
C PHE A 72 12.31 -8.99 -6.98
N ASN A 73 12.95 -8.30 -6.04
CA ASN A 73 13.55 -6.99 -6.29
C ASN A 73 15.05 -7.02 -6.59
N GLU A 74 15.73 -8.17 -6.39
CA GLU A 74 17.14 -8.36 -6.75
C GLU A 74 18.06 -7.23 -6.25
N GLY A 75 17.76 -6.75 -5.04
CA GLY A 75 18.45 -5.61 -4.42
C GLY A 75 17.97 -4.23 -4.85
N ARG A 76 17.04 -4.11 -5.79
CA ARG A 76 16.46 -2.84 -6.21
C ARG A 76 15.53 -2.31 -5.12
N LEU A 77 15.58 -0.99 -4.87
CA LEU A 77 14.70 -0.30 -3.92
C LEU A 77 14.28 1.04 -4.50
N CYS A 78 13.05 1.44 -4.21
CA CYS A 78 12.55 2.78 -4.53
C CYS A 78 13.01 3.81 -3.47
N PRO A 79 12.82 5.13 -3.71
CA PRO A 79 13.19 6.17 -2.74
C PRO A 79 12.63 5.96 -1.33
N LYS A 80 11.43 5.40 -1.18
CA LYS A 80 10.86 5.04 0.13
C LYS A 80 11.64 3.92 0.81
N GLY A 81 11.97 2.86 0.05
CA GLY A 81 12.71 1.70 0.55
C GLY A 81 14.11 2.04 1.04
N VAL A 82 14.82 2.90 0.31
CA VAL A 82 16.18 3.33 0.72
C VAL A 82 16.19 4.19 1.99
N GLN A 83 15.05 4.79 2.35
CA GLN A 83 14.88 5.59 3.56
C GLN A 83 14.25 4.81 4.73
N ARG A 84 13.93 3.53 4.52
CA ARG A 84 13.24 2.70 5.52
C ARG A 84 13.95 2.69 6.88
N TYR A 85 15.28 2.66 6.88
CA TYR A 85 16.08 2.60 8.10
C TYR A 85 15.97 3.85 9.00
N MET A 86 15.47 4.97 8.47
CA MET A 86 15.28 6.21 9.24
C MET A 86 13.96 6.23 10.03
N GLN A 87 13.00 5.40 9.65
CA GLN A 87 11.63 5.47 10.17
C GLN A 87 11.54 5.23 11.68
N ASP A 88 12.31 4.28 12.20
CA ASP A 88 12.21 3.88 13.61
C ASP A 88 12.96 4.85 14.55
N ASN A 89 13.90 5.63 14.02
CA ASN A 89 14.74 6.57 14.77
C ASN A 89 14.40 8.04 14.47
N HIS A 90 13.21 8.30 13.96
CA HIS A 90 12.80 9.66 13.63
C HIS A 90 12.61 10.49 14.91
N PRO A 91 13.14 11.72 15.00
CA PRO A 91 13.01 12.56 16.20
C PRO A 91 11.57 12.87 16.59
N ASP A 92 10.66 12.99 15.61
CA ASP A 92 9.24 13.27 15.83
C ASP A 92 8.41 12.02 16.12
N ARG A 93 9.07 10.87 16.30
CA ARG A 93 8.36 9.65 16.66
C ARG A 93 7.70 9.81 18.02
N LEU A 94 6.40 9.63 18.08
CA LEU A 94 5.67 9.61 19.35
C LEU A 94 6.10 8.41 20.18
N LEU A 95 6.62 8.68 21.37
CA LEU A 95 7.09 7.66 22.32
C LEU A 95 6.13 7.43 23.49
N GLN A 96 5.17 8.33 23.63
CA GLN A 96 4.15 8.31 24.68
C GLN A 96 2.82 8.84 24.15
N PRO A 97 1.69 8.56 24.82
CA PRO A 97 0.41 9.11 24.45
C PRO A 97 0.40 10.64 24.52
N ILE A 98 -0.40 11.24 23.67
CA ILE A 98 -0.64 12.69 23.70
C ILE A 98 -2.15 12.97 23.76
N LYS A 99 -2.54 13.98 24.50
CA LYS A 99 -3.93 14.43 24.66
C LYS A 99 -4.10 15.84 24.16
N ARG A 100 -5.19 16.10 23.46
CA ARG A 100 -5.53 17.45 23.02
C ARG A 100 -6.07 18.24 24.20
N VAL A 101 -5.49 19.41 24.43
CA VAL A 101 -5.96 20.39 25.42
C VAL A 101 -6.35 21.66 24.67
N GLU A 102 -7.56 22.15 24.92
CA GLU A 102 -8.07 23.34 24.25
C GLU A 102 -7.18 24.57 24.57
N GLY A 103 -6.91 25.37 23.56
CA GLY A 103 -6.02 26.54 23.66
C GLY A 103 -4.53 26.24 23.76
N VAL A 104 -4.13 24.99 23.99
CA VAL A 104 -2.72 24.59 24.17
C VAL A 104 -2.22 23.70 23.02
N GLY A 105 -3.06 22.79 22.50
CA GLY A 105 -2.69 21.81 21.50
C GLY A 105 -2.54 20.41 22.09
N PHE A 106 -1.56 19.64 21.60
CA PHE A 106 -1.31 18.29 22.10
C PHE A 106 -0.23 18.27 23.18
N VAL A 107 -0.55 17.69 24.32
CA VAL A 107 0.36 17.54 25.46
C VAL A 107 0.61 16.06 25.74
N PRO A 108 1.82 15.66 26.15
CA PRO A 108 2.10 14.32 26.61
C PRO A 108 1.31 13.97 27.88
N ILE A 109 0.86 12.72 27.96
CA ILE A 109 0.18 12.15 29.13
C ILE A 109 0.74 10.76 29.46
N GLU A 110 0.50 10.29 30.68
CA GLU A 110 0.87 8.94 31.08
C GLU A 110 -0.09 7.89 30.47
N TRP A 111 0.39 6.64 30.34
CA TRP A 111 -0.39 5.53 29.77
C TRP A 111 -1.66 5.24 30.58
N GLU A 112 -1.60 5.36 31.89
CA GLU A 112 -2.71 5.15 32.82
C GLU A 112 -3.84 6.14 32.54
N GLU A 113 -3.49 7.41 32.31
CA GLU A 113 -4.47 8.44 31.94
C GLU A 113 -5.06 8.16 30.55
N ALA A 114 -4.23 7.76 29.60
CA ALA A 114 -4.70 7.44 28.25
C ALA A 114 -5.70 6.26 28.29
N TYR A 115 -5.36 5.17 28.97
CA TYR A 115 -6.26 4.01 29.10
C TYR A 115 -7.55 4.35 29.84
N SER A 116 -7.47 5.05 30.98
CA SER A 116 -8.67 5.43 31.73
C SER A 116 -9.61 6.34 30.92
N THR A 117 -9.06 7.29 30.18
CA THR A 117 -9.83 8.17 29.31
C THR A 117 -10.55 7.39 28.22
N VAL A 118 -9.82 6.51 27.48
CA VAL A 118 -10.42 5.71 26.40
C VAL A 118 -11.50 4.77 26.93
N VAL A 119 -11.21 4.08 28.03
CA VAL A 119 -12.16 3.10 28.61
C VAL A 119 -13.42 3.80 29.14
N SER A 120 -13.27 4.92 29.86
CA SER A 120 -14.42 5.67 30.40
C SER A 120 -15.32 6.21 29.29
N GLU A 121 -14.73 6.75 28.21
CA GLU A 121 -15.52 7.27 27.08
C GLU A 121 -16.25 6.17 26.31
N ILE A 122 -15.60 5.03 26.08
CA ILE A 122 -16.24 3.87 25.43
C ILE A 122 -17.43 3.39 26.27
N LYS A 123 -17.24 3.23 27.58
CA LYS A 123 -18.32 2.83 28.49
C LYS A 123 -19.47 3.84 28.49
N ARG A 124 -19.15 5.11 28.63
CA ARG A 124 -20.15 6.20 28.61
C ARG A 124 -21.01 6.16 27.35
N ILE A 125 -20.35 6.04 26.16
CA ILE A 125 -21.05 5.99 24.88
C ILE A 125 -21.92 4.74 24.77
N GLN A 126 -21.40 3.58 25.16
CA GLN A 126 -22.16 2.34 25.12
C GLN A 126 -23.33 2.28 26.12
N GLU A 127 -23.18 2.87 27.28
CA GLU A 127 -24.25 3.01 28.29
C GLU A 127 -25.37 3.94 27.79
N GLN A 128 -24.98 5.06 27.18
CA GLN A 128 -25.94 6.08 26.70
C GLN A 128 -26.66 5.68 25.42
N TYR A 129 -25.98 5.06 24.46
CA TYR A 129 -26.46 4.84 23.11
C TYR A 129 -26.48 3.37 22.67
N GLY A 130 -26.10 2.47 23.56
CA GLY A 130 -26.01 1.02 23.27
C GLY A 130 -24.67 0.60 22.67
N ARG A 131 -24.44 -0.71 22.66
CA ARG A 131 -23.15 -1.31 22.25
C ARG A 131 -22.74 -0.99 20.82
N ASN A 132 -23.69 -0.89 19.92
CA ASN A 132 -23.45 -0.62 18.50
C ASN A 132 -23.18 0.85 18.19
N ALA A 133 -23.23 1.74 19.18
CA ALA A 133 -22.77 3.13 19.02
C ALA A 133 -21.25 3.25 18.91
N PHE A 134 -20.50 2.17 19.22
CA PHE A 134 -19.07 2.09 19.04
C PHE A 134 -18.73 1.26 17.81
N ALA A 135 -17.88 1.82 16.95
CA ALA A 135 -17.33 1.13 15.78
C ALA A 135 -15.81 1.16 15.81
N MET A 136 -15.19 0.17 15.21
CA MET A 136 -13.75 0.00 15.15
C MET A 136 -13.28 -0.08 13.71
N LEU A 137 -12.45 0.87 13.27
CA LEU A 137 -11.82 0.85 11.95
C LEU A 137 -10.33 0.59 12.12
N SER A 138 -9.87 -0.57 11.65
CA SER A 138 -8.47 -0.96 11.74
C SER A 138 -7.72 -0.71 10.43
N GLY A 139 -6.39 -0.88 10.46
CA GLY A 139 -5.54 -0.84 9.28
C GLY A 139 -5.14 -2.25 8.82
N VAL A 140 -4.68 -2.37 7.57
CA VAL A 140 -4.12 -3.63 7.03
C VAL A 140 -2.69 -3.88 7.48
N SER A 141 -1.98 -2.86 7.96
CA SER A 141 -0.57 -2.95 8.39
C SER A 141 -0.45 -3.52 9.83
N LEU A 142 -1.17 -4.59 10.09
CA LEU A 142 -1.16 -5.32 11.35
C LEU A 142 -0.59 -6.72 11.14
N SER A 143 0.11 -7.24 12.16
CA SER A 143 0.45 -8.67 12.16
C SER A 143 -0.81 -9.53 12.31
N THR A 144 -0.72 -10.81 11.96
CA THR A 144 -1.82 -11.76 12.09
C THR A 144 -2.38 -11.80 13.51
N GLU A 145 -1.50 -11.81 14.52
CA GLU A 145 -1.86 -11.82 15.93
C GLU A 145 -2.63 -10.56 16.33
N LYS A 146 -2.17 -9.38 15.87
CA LYS A 146 -2.86 -8.11 16.14
C LYS A 146 -4.21 -8.05 15.46
N SER A 147 -4.33 -8.53 14.23
CA SER A 147 -5.60 -8.61 13.51
C SER A 147 -6.61 -9.50 14.24
N TYR A 148 -6.16 -10.67 14.73
CA TYR A 148 -6.98 -11.55 15.56
C TYR A 148 -7.41 -10.86 16.86
N LEU A 149 -6.47 -10.21 17.56
CA LEU A 149 -6.76 -9.53 18.83
C LEU A 149 -7.73 -8.36 18.65
N VAL A 150 -7.64 -7.60 17.57
CA VAL A 150 -8.59 -6.53 17.24
C VAL A 150 -10.01 -7.10 17.09
N GLY A 151 -10.14 -8.19 16.34
CA GLY A 151 -11.44 -8.86 16.16
C GLY A 151 -11.99 -9.43 17.47
N LYS A 152 -11.15 -10.06 18.27
CA LYS A 152 -11.52 -10.60 19.60
C LYS A 152 -11.92 -9.48 20.56
N PHE A 153 -11.16 -8.38 20.61
CA PHE A 153 -11.46 -7.23 21.45
C PHE A 153 -12.81 -6.61 21.10
N ALA A 154 -13.08 -6.35 19.83
CA ALA A 154 -14.35 -5.79 19.40
C ALA A 154 -15.54 -6.70 19.80
N ARG A 155 -15.45 -7.99 19.52
CA ARG A 155 -16.58 -8.91 19.74
C ARG A 155 -16.76 -9.35 21.18
N VAL A 156 -15.67 -9.59 21.90
CA VAL A 156 -15.71 -10.15 23.27
C VAL A 156 -15.76 -9.06 24.33
N ALA A 157 -14.85 -8.08 24.26
CA ALA A 157 -14.77 -7.01 25.25
C ALA A 157 -15.82 -5.91 25.00
N LEU A 158 -15.86 -5.37 23.78
CA LEU A 158 -16.77 -4.27 23.43
C LEU A 158 -18.17 -4.76 23.04
N LYS A 159 -18.31 -6.04 22.70
CA LYS A 159 -19.58 -6.70 22.31
C LYS A 159 -20.27 -5.97 21.14
N THR A 160 -19.49 -5.49 20.18
CA THR A 160 -19.97 -4.87 18.94
C THR A 160 -19.54 -5.70 17.73
N ALA A 161 -20.39 -5.73 16.70
CA ALA A 161 -20.07 -6.29 15.39
C ALA A 161 -19.53 -5.23 14.42
N ASN A 162 -19.55 -3.94 14.80
CA ASN A 162 -19.13 -2.83 13.96
C ASN A 162 -17.61 -2.74 13.88
N LEU A 163 -17.03 -3.65 13.14
CA LEU A 163 -15.60 -3.76 12.89
C LEU A 163 -15.34 -3.87 11.40
N ASP A 164 -14.49 -3.01 10.89
CA ASP A 164 -14.02 -3.09 9.52
C ASP A 164 -12.58 -2.57 9.41
N TYR A 165 -12.05 -2.50 8.20
CA TYR A 165 -10.70 -2.05 7.93
C TYR A 165 -10.62 -1.36 6.55
N ASN A 166 -9.52 -0.66 6.28
CA ASN A 166 -9.36 0.10 5.04
C ASN A 166 -9.42 -0.76 3.76
N GLY A 167 -9.16 -2.06 3.84
CA GLY A 167 -9.31 -3.00 2.72
C GLY A 167 -10.74 -3.10 2.19
N ARG A 168 -11.75 -2.75 2.99
CA ARG A 168 -13.16 -2.69 2.55
C ARG A 168 -13.32 -1.84 1.29
N LEU A 169 -12.70 -0.68 1.26
CA LEU A 169 -12.78 0.28 0.15
C LEU A 169 -11.64 0.12 -0.88
N CYS A 170 -10.65 -0.72 -0.59
CA CYS A 170 -9.45 -0.89 -1.40
C CYS A 170 -9.50 -2.14 -2.27
N MET A 171 -9.73 -3.32 -1.67
CA MET A 171 -9.52 -4.60 -2.34
C MET A 171 -10.73 -5.55 -2.34
N VAL A 172 -11.80 -5.26 -1.59
CA VAL A 172 -12.90 -6.21 -1.42
C VAL A 172 -13.59 -6.53 -2.75
N SER A 173 -13.84 -5.53 -3.60
CA SER A 173 -14.43 -5.76 -4.92
C SER A 173 -13.49 -6.55 -5.83
N ALA A 174 -12.20 -6.21 -5.84
CA ALA A 174 -11.20 -6.95 -6.61
C ALA A 174 -11.04 -8.39 -6.08
N GLY A 175 -10.99 -8.57 -4.76
CA GLY A 175 -10.92 -9.88 -4.13
C GLY A 175 -12.15 -10.75 -4.42
N ALA A 176 -13.33 -10.17 -4.44
CA ALA A 176 -14.56 -10.86 -4.85
C ALA A 176 -14.51 -11.26 -6.33
N GLY A 177 -14.06 -10.36 -7.20
CA GLY A 177 -13.87 -10.64 -8.63
C GLY A 177 -12.86 -11.76 -8.86
N ASN A 178 -11.70 -11.68 -8.23
CA ASN A 178 -10.67 -12.73 -8.33
C ASN A 178 -11.18 -14.10 -7.87
N LYS A 179 -11.89 -14.14 -6.72
CA LYS A 179 -12.49 -15.40 -6.25
C LYS A 179 -13.50 -15.96 -7.21
N LYS A 180 -14.29 -15.10 -7.85
CA LYS A 180 -15.29 -15.54 -8.84
C LYS A 180 -14.66 -16.04 -10.12
N ALA A 181 -13.59 -15.36 -10.59
CA ALA A 181 -12.91 -15.71 -11.84
C ALA A 181 -11.89 -16.86 -11.68
N PHE A 182 -11.14 -16.88 -10.58
CA PHE A 182 -9.99 -17.78 -10.39
C PHE A 182 -10.10 -18.69 -9.15
N GLY A 183 -11.19 -18.62 -8.40
CA GLY A 183 -11.35 -19.39 -7.16
C GLY A 183 -10.53 -18.88 -5.97
N MET A 184 -9.64 -17.90 -6.16
CA MET A 184 -8.75 -17.39 -5.13
C MET A 184 -8.60 -15.87 -5.21
N ASP A 185 -8.29 -15.25 -4.06
CA ASP A 185 -8.00 -13.82 -3.95
C ASP A 185 -6.48 -13.59 -3.92
N ARG A 186 -5.84 -13.77 -5.06
CA ARG A 186 -4.43 -13.47 -5.29
C ARG A 186 -4.11 -13.44 -6.78
N SER A 187 -2.92 -12.92 -7.14
CA SER A 187 -2.40 -13.03 -8.50
C SER A 187 -2.22 -14.49 -8.90
N SER A 188 -2.65 -14.86 -10.08
CA SER A 188 -2.43 -16.18 -10.68
C SER A 188 -0.99 -16.35 -11.19
N ASN A 189 -0.33 -15.25 -11.55
CA ASN A 189 0.99 -15.23 -12.17
C ASN A 189 2.04 -14.59 -11.25
N SER A 190 3.30 -14.92 -11.49
CA SER A 190 4.42 -14.27 -10.81
C SER A 190 4.74 -12.91 -11.44
N TRP A 191 5.43 -12.04 -10.71
CA TRP A 191 5.91 -10.77 -11.26
C TRP A 191 6.93 -10.95 -12.39
N ALA A 192 7.63 -12.10 -12.42
CA ALA A 192 8.60 -12.39 -13.46
C ALA A 192 7.92 -12.64 -14.82
N ASP A 193 6.70 -13.15 -14.83
CA ASP A 193 5.95 -13.45 -16.05
C ASP A 193 5.61 -12.19 -16.85
N LEU A 194 5.58 -11.02 -16.20
CA LEU A 194 5.38 -9.74 -16.90
C LEU A 194 6.41 -9.50 -18.00
N ALA A 195 7.67 -9.94 -17.80
CA ALA A 195 8.73 -9.77 -18.79
C ALA A 195 8.50 -10.58 -20.08
N HIS A 196 7.61 -11.57 -20.03
CA HIS A 196 7.27 -12.45 -21.15
C HIS A 196 5.92 -12.13 -21.80
N ALA A 197 5.21 -11.12 -21.29
CA ALA A 197 3.92 -10.72 -21.84
C ALA A 197 4.11 -9.98 -23.18
N GLU A 198 3.26 -10.26 -24.16
CA GLU A 198 3.20 -9.52 -25.44
C GLU A 198 2.34 -8.26 -25.33
N VAL A 199 1.36 -8.27 -24.43
CA VAL A 199 0.49 -7.12 -24.12
C VAL A 199 0.33 -6.98 -22.62
N ILE A 200 0.53 -5.77 -22.10
CA ILE A 200 0.29 -5.44 -20.70
C ILE A 200 -0.79 -4.36 -20.61
N ILE A 201 -1.90 -4.69 -19.97
CA ILE A 201 -2.98 -3.72 -19.69
C ILE A 201 -2.84 -3.28 -18.24
N ILE A 202 -2.68 -1.97 -18.01
CA ILE A 202 -2.61 -1.33 -16.70
C ILE A 202 -3.87 -0.50 -16.52
N THR A 203 -4.73 -0.93 -15.61
CA THR A 203 -6.01 -0.26 -15.37
C THR A 203 -6.10 0.26 -13.94
N GLY A 204 -6.39 1.57 -13.76
CA GLY A 204 -6.59 2.22 -12.47
C GLY A 204 -5.39 2.13 -11.52
N ALA A 205 -4.17 1.96 -12.03
CA ALA A 205 -2.98 1.72 -11.21
C ALA A 205 -1.81 2.61 -11.62
N ASN A 206 -1.40 3.51 -10.73
CA ASN A 206 -0.18 4.31 -10.92
C ASN A 206 1.05 3.55 -10.41
N ILE A 207 1.50 2.58 -11.19
CA ILE A 207 2.61 1.67 -10.82
C ILE A 207 3.88 2.45 -10.49
N SER A 208 4.21 3.48 -11.27
CA SER A 208 5.45 4.25 -11.10
C SER A 208 5.56 4.94 -9.74
N GLU A 209 4.43 5.33 -9.13
CA GLU A 209 4.40 6.00 -7.83
C GLU A 209 4.08 5.03 -6.68
N CYS A 210 3.11 4.11 -6.89
CA CYS A 210 2.66 3.20 -5.84
C CYS A 210 3.56 1.97 -5.68
N PHE A 211 4.10 1.44 -6.81
CA PHE A 211 4.92 0.23 -6.86
C PHE A 211 6.18 0.42 -7.71
N PRO A 212 7.04 1.42 -7.43
CA PRO A 212 8.09 1.85 -8.38
C PRO A 212 9.02 0.72 -8.82
N VAL A 213 9.35 -0.23 -7.94
CA VAL A 213 10.25 -1.34 -8.26
C VAL A 213 9.65 -2.27 -9.32
N LEU A 214 8.31 -2.38 -9.42
CA LEU A 214 7.68 -3.20 -10.45
C LEU A 214 7.83 -2.61 -11.85
N THR A 215 8.07 -1.30 -11.96
CA THR A 215 8.16 -0.60 -13.24
C THR A 215 9.24 -1.18 -14.14
N TYR A 216 10.34 -1.69 -13.57
CA TYR A 216 11.40 -2.28 -14.39
C TYR A 216 10.96 -3.54 -15.15
N ARG A 217 10.04 -4.35 -14.59
CA ARG A 217 9.50 -5.52 -15.29
C ARG A 217 8.61 -5.10 -16.47
N ILE A 218 7.88 -4.00 -16.33
CA ILE A 218 7.08 -3.43 -17.41
C ILE A 218 7.99 -2.90 -18.53
N TRP A 219 9.10 -2.23 -18.16
CA TRP A 219 10.09 -1.78 -19.14
C TRP A 219 10.81 -2.94 -19.82
N GLU A 220 11.15 -3.99 -19.07
CA GLU A 220 11.74 -5.21 -19.63
C GLU A 220 10.83 -5.85 -20.68
N ALA A 221 9.53 -5.98 -20.39
CA ALA A 221 8.56 -6.48 -21.35
C ALA A 221 8.48 -5.59 -22.59
N ARG A 222 8.40 -4.26 -22.41
CA ARG A 222 8.39 -3.31 -23.53
C ARG A 222 9.65 -3.41 -24.39
N ASP A 223 10.82 -3.51 -23.77
CA ASP A 223 12.09 -3.65 -24.47
C ASP A 223 12.16 -4.97 -25.26
N ASN A 224 11.41 -6.00 -24.82
CA ASN A 224 11.19 -7.26 -25.51
C ASN A 224 10.07 -7.18 -26.58
N GLY A 225 9.44 -6.00 -26.79
CA GLY A 225 8.44 -5.78 -27.83
C GLY A 225 6.98 -5.76 -27.35
N ALA A 226 6.72 -5.93 -26.07
CA ALA A 226 5.37 -5.87 -25.52
C ALA A 226 4.67 -4.53 -25.77
N LYS A 227 3.38 -4.57 -26.00
CA LYS A 227 2.51 -3.40 -26.12
C LYS A 227 1.95 -3.03 -24.74
N ILE A 228 2.05 -1.76 -24.39
CA ILE A 228 1.57 -1.22 -23.12
C ILE A 228 0.30 -0.43 -23.34
N ILE A 229 -0.79 -0.85 -22.72
CA ILE A 229 -2.08 -0.16 -22.72
C ILE A 229 -2.34 0.35 -21.31
N VAL A 230 -2.56 1.65 -21.16
CA VAL A 230 -2.90 2.27 -19.88
C VAL A 230 -4.33 2.78 -19.90
N ILE A 231 -5.14 2.31 -18.95
CA ILE A 231 -6.52 2.72 -18.76
C ILE A 231 -6.59 3.49 -17.43
N ASP A 232 -6.54 4.81 -17.50
CA ASP A 232 -6.55 5.70 -16.34
C ASP A 232 -7.07 7.08 -16.77
N PRO A 233 -7.99 7.71 -16.01
CA PRO A 233 -8.47 9.06 -16.33
C PRO A 233 -7.35 10.12 -16.31
N ARG A 234 -6.24 9.84 -15.61
CA ARG A 234 -5.09 10.74 -15.51
C ARG A 234 -3.96 10.32 -16.44
N VAL A 235 -3.21 11.30 -16.93
CA VAL A 235 -1.94 11.05 -17.64
C VAL A 235 -0.85 10.72 -16.63
N ILE A 236 -0.88 9.50 -16.09
CA ILE A 236 0.15 8.97 -15.17
C ILE A 236 1.50 8.78 -15.90
N PRO A 237 2.63 8.64 -15.17
CA PRO A 237 3.94 8.49 -15.82
C PRO A 237 3.99 7.37 -16.87
N LEU A 238 3.39 6.21 -16.61
CA LEU A 238 3.34 5.11 -17.57
C LEU A 238 2.48 5.43 -18.80
N ALA A 239 1.39 6.21 -18.65
CA ALA A 239 0.55 6.62 -19.78
C ALA A 239 1.29 7.48 -20.81
N ARG A 240 2.32 8.24 -20.37
CA ARG A 240 3.12 9.08 -21.27
C ARG A 240 3.98 8.30 -22.26
N THR A 241 4.22 7.03 -21.96
CA THR A 241 5.11 6.14 -22.72
C THR A 241 4.40 4.86 -23.15
N ALA A 242 3.10 4.76 -22.90
CA ALA A 242 2.27 3.65 -23.35
C ALA A 242 2.03 3.71 -24.87
N ASP A 243 1.84 2.56 -25.50
CA ASP A 243 1.40 2.48 -26.91
C ASP A 243 -0.03 3.02 -27.05
N VAL A 244 -0.89 2.76 -26.05
CA VAL A 244 -2.28 3.24 -26.01
C VAL A 244 -2.61 3.77 -24.61
N HIS A 245 -3.19 4.97 -24.55
CA HIS A 245 -3.77 5.53 -23.34
C HIS A 245 -5.27 5.74 -23.53
N LEU A 246 -6.07 5.14 -22.67
CA LEU A 246 -7.54 5.27 -22.66
C LEU A 246 -7.96 6.09 -21.44
N PRO A 247 -8.16 7.42 -21.56
CA PRO A 247 -8.56 8.29 -20.46
C PRO A 247 -10.07 8.21 -20.23
N LEU A 248 -10.54 7.08 -19.71
CA LEU A 248 -11.97 6.85 -19.48
C LEU A 248 -12.54 7.81 -18.43
N ARG A 249 -13.85 8.04 -18.47
CA ARG A 249 -14.56 8.74 -17.41
C ARG A 249 -14.68 7.81 -16.19
N SER A 250 -14.38 8.33 -14.99
CA SER A 250 -14.51 7.54 -13.75
C SER A 250 -15.91 6.92 -13.63
N GLY A 251 -15.96 5.63 -13.26
CA GLY A 251 -17.19 4.85 -13.15
C GLY A 251 -17.62 4.16 -14.45
N THR A 252 -16.84 4.24 -15.54
CA THR A 252 -17.16 3.58 -16.82
C THR A 252 -16.27 2.38 -17.13
N ASP A 253 -15.49 1.91 -16.16
CA ASP A 253 -14.56 0.79 -16.33
C ASP A 253 -15.26 -0.47 -16.82
N THR A 254 -16.40 -0.83 -16.20
CA THR A 254 -17.18 -2.00 -16.58
C THR A 254 -17.65 -1.91 -18.03
N ALA A 255 -18.15 -0.75 -18.46
CA ALA A 255 -18.60 -0.55 -19.85
C ALA A 255 -17.45 -0.72 -20.86
N LEU A 256 -16.26 -0.19 -20.53
CA LEU A 256 -15.08 -0.37 -21.39
C LEU A 256 -14.68 -1.85 -21.46
N MET A 257 -14.56 -2.54 -20.31
CA MET A 257 -14.16 -3.94 -20.29
C MET A 257 -15.16 -4.85 -21.00
N SER A 258 -16.45 -4.62 -20.82
CA SER A 258 -17.51 -5.37 -21.53
C SER A 258 -17.44 -5.09 -23.05
N THR A 259 -17.17 -3.86 -23.46
CA THR A 259 -17.02 -3.52 -24.89
C THR A 259 -15.77 -4.21 -25.48
N MET A 260 -14.66 -4.23 -24.77
CA MET A 260 -13.44 -4.94 -25.22
C MET A 260 -13.72 -6.42 -25.39
N LEU A 261 -14.38 -7.05 -24.39
CA LEU A 261 -14.76 -8.47 -24.47
C LEU A 261 -15.70 -8.73 -25.67
N LYS A 262 -16.70 -7.87 -25.87
CA LYS A 262 -17.60 -7.97 -27.02
C LYS A 262 -16.86 -7.92 -28.35
N VAL A 263 -15.90 -7.03 -28.49
CA VAL A 263 -15.09 -6.93 -29.73
C VAL A 263 -14.30 -8.22 -29.96
N LEU A 264 -13.73 -8.81 -28.91
CA LEU A 264 -13.01 -10.09 -29.03
C LEU A 264 -13.96 -11.23 -29.48
N ILE A 265 -15.15 -11.30 -28.90
CA ILE A 265 -16.17 -12.33 -29.25
C ILE A 265 -16.68 -12.12 -30.67
N ASP A 266 -17.07 -10.89 -31.06
CA ASP A 266 -17.66 -10.60 -32.36
C ASP A 266 -16.68 -10.86 -33.51
N ASN A 267 -15.35 -10.80 -33.27
CA ASN A 267 -14.33 -11.06 -34.26
C ASN A 267 -13.70 -12.48 -34.15
N ASP A 268 -14.19 -13.28 -33.21
CA ASP A 268 -13.64 -14.60 -32.91
C ASP A 268 -12.14 -14.58 -32.58
N TRP A 269 -11.68 -13.54 -31.88
CA TRP A 269 -10.30 -13.41 -31.39
C TRP A 269 -10.15 -14.07 -30.03
N LEU A 270 -10.49 -15.36 -29.98
CA LEU A 270 -10.57 -16.16 -28.77
C LEU A 270 -9.60 -17.33 -28.86
N ASP A 271 -9.01 -17.69 -27.73
CA ASP A 271 -8.26 -18.94 -27.57
C ASP A 271 -9.24 -20.05 -27.18
N HIS A 272 -9.86 -20.68 -28.19
CA HIS A 272 -10.86 -21.73 -27.97
C HIS A 272 -10.25 -22.95 -27.28
N ASP A 273 -9.00 -23.31 -27.58
CA ASP A 273 -8.32 -24.42 -26.93
C ASP A 273 -8.16 -24.17 -25.43
N PHE A 274 -7.75 -22.95 -25.04
CA PHE A 274 -7.68 -22.57 -23.65
C PHE A 274 -9.05 -22.53 -22.98
N ILE A 275 -10.06 -21.97 -23.66
CA ILE A 275 -11.42 -21.86 -23.14
C ILE A 275 -11.97 -23.26 -22.85
N ASP A 276 -11.87 -24.19 -23.80
CA ASP A 276 -12.46 -25.53 -23.70
C ASP A 276 -11.75 -26.41 -22.66
N ASN A 277 -10.44 -26.29 -22.54
CA ASN A 277 -9.65 -27.16 -21.67
C ASN A 277 -9.40 -26.61 -20.26
N TYR A 278 -9.43 -25.29 -20.07
CA TYR A 278 -8.97 -24.65 -18.81
C TYR A 278 -9.99 -23.71 -18.18
N THR A 279 -11.16 -23.52 -18.77
CA THR A 279 -12.20 -22.65 -18.20
C THR A 279 -13.54 -23.39 -17.99
N SER A 280 -14.45 -22.75 -17.28
CA SER A 280 -15.81 -23.22 -17.11
C SER A 280 -16.79 -22.03 -17.15
N GLY A 281 -18.03 -22.27 -17.62
CA GLY A 281 -19.07 -21.24 -17.67
C GLY A 281 -18.91 -20.25 -18.84
N TRP A 282 -18.15 -20.59 -19.85
CA TRP A 282 -17.95 -19.74 -21.02
C TRP A 282 -19.25 -19.46 -21.77
N GLU A 283 -20.08 -20.48 -22.02
CA GLU A 283 -21.33 -20.33 -22.75
C GLU A 283 -22.32 -19.34 -22.10
N GLU A 284 -22.32 -19.28 -20.78
CA GLU A 284 -23.14 -18.34 -20.02
C GLU A 284 -22.54 -16.93 -20.11
N THR A 285 -21.22 -16.83 -19.96
CA THR A 285 -20.50 -15.55 -20.02
C THR A 285 -20.60 -14.91 -21.41
N ALA A 286 -20.54 -15.69 -22.48
CA ALA A 286 -20.61 -15.18 -23.85
C ALA A 286 -22.00 -14.65 -24.24
N LYS A 287 -23.07 -14.99 -23.48
CA LYS A 287 -24.44 -14.50 -23.70
C LYS A 287 -24.73 -13.17 -22.98
N THR A 288 -23.86 -12.75 -22.06
CA THR A 288 -24.05 -11.54 -21.24
C THR A 288 -23.49 -10.30 -21.92
#